data_9010021c49c99ca9b60488d0d1190094
#
_entry.id   9010021c49c99ca9b60488d0d1190094
#
_cell.length_a   1.000
_cell.length_b   1.000
_cell.length_c   1.000
_cell.angle_alpha   90.00
_cell.angle_beta   90.00
_cell.angle_gamma   90.00
#
_symmetry.space_group_name_H-M   'P 1'
#
loop_
_entity.id
_entity.type
_entity.pdbx_description
1 polymer ?
#
loop_
_entity_poly.entity_id
_entity_poly.type
_entity_poly.pdbx_seq_one_letter_code
_entity_poly.pdbx_strand_id
1 'polypeptide(L)'
;MIDSLRTGDKAELSSLPAQTKLIPPGCKMPYQHITSRCFINCPFRRLQNELDFVLVHRIQPEIGLEGDVLYIATAAEYREVAKALAAAGLRCTLHAPFFDLSPGALDVNILAATRYKLGKAFDLIKIFQPISVVCHLNYEENKHGYKEADWFNTSLTTWRELLIIAAAHQVPLMLENTYEAGPGQHEKMLAALNSPYARFCLDVGHVSAFAKNHWQDWLPALAPWLGQLHLHDNQGDRDAHLAIGRGGFDFSGLFRYLKEQGLQPLVTLEPHTEDDLWASLAALDRMEFLG
;
A
#
# COMPACT_ATOMS: atom_id res chain seq x y z
N MET A 1 -16.10 38.91 31.93
CA MET A 1 -16.44 39.52 30.64
C MET A 1 -15.77 38.64 29.56
N ILE A 2 -16.35 37.46 29.39
CA ILE A 2 -15.96 36.48 28.32
C ILE A 2 -17.30 35.87 27.90
N ASP A 3 -17.92 36.48 26.92
CA ASP A 3 -19.02 35.89 26.17
C ASP A 3 -19.03 36.55 24.81
N SER A 4 -18.93 35.74 23.81
CA SER A 4 -19.24 35.92 22.38
C SER A 4 -18.15 35.42 21.48
N LEU A 5 -18.28 34.17 21.05
CA LEU A 5 -17.89 33.66 19.73
C LEU A 5 -18.44 32.21 19.58
N ARG A 6 -19.73 32.11 19.39
CA ARG A 6 -20.38 30.93 18.83
C ARG A 6 -21.21 31.41 17.65
N THR A 7 -20.65 31.25 16.46
CA THR A 7 -21.40 30.98 15.22
C THR A 7 -20.34 30.72 14.14
N GLY A 8 -20.05 29.49 13.87
CA GLY A 8 -19.22 29.02 12.77
C GLY A 8 -19.98 27.88 12.10
N ASP A 9 -20.36 28.11 10.88
CA ASP A 9 -21.21 27.33 10.01
C ASP A 9 -20.97 25.82 10.07
N LYS A 10 -22.03 25.08 10.37
CA LYS A 10 -22.16 23.68 10.01
C LYS A 10 -22.38 23.65 8.51
N ALA A 11 -21.31 23.37 7.75
CA ALA A 11 -21.45 22.93 6.38
C ALA A 11 -22.24 21.62 6.38
N GLU A 12 -23.47 21.67 5.89
CA GLU A 12 -24.29 20.51 5.59
C GLU A 12 -23.54 19.62 4.59
N LEU A 13 -23.13 18.46 5.09
CA LEU A 13 -22.77 17.34 4.22
C LEU A 13 -24.04 16.90 3.50
N SER A 14 -24.29 17.48 2.32
CA SER A 14 -25.36 17.07 1.43
C SER A 14 -25.10 15.61 1.03
N SER A 15 -25.99 14.73 1.49
CA SER A 15 -26.13 13.36 1.06
C SER A 15 -26.22 13.28 -0.46
N LEU A 16 -25.18 12.80 -1.12
CA LEU A 16 -25.27 12.33 -2.50
C LEU A 16 -26.13 11.07 -2.52
N PRO A 17 -27.13 10.96 -3.40
CA PRO A 17 -27.94 9.76 -3.50
C PRO A 17 -27.09 8.63 -4.06
N ALA A 18 -26.97 7.55 -3.31
CA ALA A 18 -26.46 6.26 -3.79
C ALA A 18 -27.42 5.70 -4.86
N GLN A 19 -27.25 6.12 -6.11
CA GLN A 19 -27.80 5.42 -7.26
C GLN A 19 -26.77 4.41 -7.75
N THR A 20 -26.68 3.29 -7.06
CA THR A 20 -26.06 2.07 -7.62
C THR A 20 -26.93 1.65 -8.82
N LYS A 21 -26.57 2.12 -10.02
CA LYS A 21 -27.15 1.59 -11.24
C LYS A 21 -26.72 0.14 -11.33
N LEU A 22 -27.64 -0.78 -11.04
CA LEU A 22 -27.46 -2.20 -11.28
C LEU A 22 -27.02 -2.39 -12.74
N ILE A 23 -25.82 -2.87 -12.94
CA ILE A 23 -25.29 -3.18 -14.26
C ILE A 23 -26.06 -4.39 -14.78
N PRO A 24 -26.59 -4.35 -16.00
CA PRO A 24 -27.32 -5.47 -16.58
C PRO A 24 -26.44 -6.73 -16.61
N PRO A 25 -27.01 -7.93 -16.37
CA PRO A 25 -26.29 -9.19 -16.53
C PRO A 25 -25.69 -9.29 -17.94
N GLY A 26 -24.38 -9.49 -18.05
CA GLY A 26 -23.68 -9.63 -19.33
C GLY A 26 -22.93 -8.36 -19.82
N CYS A 27 -23.03 -7.23 -19.14
CA CYS A 27 -22.21 -6.07 -19.44
C CYS A 27 -20.78 -6.31 -18.96
N LYS A 28 -19.78 -6.27 -19.86
CA LYS A 28 -18.37 -6.32 -19.48
C LYS A 28 -18.04 -5.03 -18.74
N MET A 29 -17.51 -5.18 -17.53
CA MET A 29 -17.02 -4.03 -16.76
C MET A 29 -15.84 -3.37 -17.51
N PRO A 30 -15.79 -2.03 -17.58
CA PRO A 30 -14.66 -1.37 -18.15
C PRO A 30 -13.39 -1.78 -17.37
N TYR A 31 -12.30 -2.04 -18.11
CA TYR A 31 -10.98 -2.39 -17.54
C TYR A 31 -10.91 -3.67 -16.67
N GLN A 32 -11.88 -4.59 -16.76
CA GLN A 32 -11.85 -5.85 -15.98
C GLN A 32 -10.59 -6.67 -16.27
N HIS A 33 -10.05 -6.62 -17.46
CA HIS A 33 -8.79 -7.27 -17.82
C HIS A 33 -7.59 -6.71 -17.05
N ILE A 34 -7.65 -5.45 -16.59
CA ILE A 34 -6.65 -4.80 -15.76
C ILE A 34 -6.93 -5.04 -14.28
N THR A 35 -8.17 -4.77 -13.81
CA THR A 35 -8.53 -4.95 -12.39
C THR A 35 -8.36 -6.38 -11.90
N SER A 36 -8.42 -7.38 -12.78
CA SER A 36 -8.12 -8.77 -12.44
C SER A 36 -6.63 -9.05 -12.21
N ARG A 37 -5.74 -8.13 -12.57
CA ARG A 37 -4.28 -8.27 -12.51
C ARG A 37 -3.60 -7.27 -11.59
N CYS A 38 -4.35 -6.34 -11.01
CA CYS A 38 -3.85 -5.37 -10.05
C CYS A 38 -4.71 -5.33 -8.80
N PHE A 39 -4.19 -4.66 -7.78
CA PHE A 39 -4.89 -4.32 -6.55
C PHE A 39 -5.16 -2.82 -6.53
N ILE A 40 -6.16 -2.41 -5.76
CA ILE A 40 -6.51 -1.01 -5.55
C ILE A 40 -6.44 -0.73 -4.06
N ASN A 41 -5.61 0.23 -3.66
CA ASN A 41 -5.53 0.63 -2.26
C ASN A 41 -6.88 1.16 -1.78
N CYS A 42 -7.35 0.62 -0.67
CA CYS A 42 -8.64 0.96 -0.08
C CYS A 42 -8.57 0.80 1.44
N PRO A 43 -8.63 1.89 2.22
CA PRO A 43 -8.73 1.82 3.67
C PRO A 43 -9.89 0.93 4.11
N PHE A 44 -9.69 0.11 5.14
CA PHE A 44 -10.67 -0.91 5.55
C PHE A 44 -12.08 -0.35 5.79
N ARG A 45 -12.21 0.82 6.42
CA ARG A 45 -13.53 1.44 6.63
C ARG A 45 -14.21 1.87 5.34
N ARG A 46 -13.45 2.37 4.39
CA ARG A 46 -13.95 2.69 3.05
C ARG A 46 -14.39 1.41 2.34
N LEU A 47 -13.58 0.36 2.40
CA LEU A 47 -13.92 -0.95 1.82
C LEU A 47 -15.23 -1.51 2.37
N GLN A 48 -15.47 -1.39 3.69
CA GLN A 48 -16.75 -1.80 4.29
C GLN A 48 -17.94 -1.02 3.72
N ASN A 49 -17.79 0.29 3.61
CA ASN A 49 -18.87 1.17 3.13
C ASN A 49 -19.14 1.01 1.63
N GLU A 50 -18.12 0.70 0.85
CA GLU A 50 -18.16 0.59 -0.61
C GLU A 50 -18.05 -0.86 -1.09
N LEU A 51 -18.33 -1.84 -0.23
CA LEU A 51 -18.15 -3.26 -0.53
C LEU A 51 -18.91 -3.69 -1.77
N ASP A 52 -20.17 -3.27 -1.93
CA ASP A 52 -20.98 -3.57 -3.11
C ASP A 52 -20.33 -3.02 -4.40
N PHE A 53 -19.78 -1.81 -4.36
CA PHE A 53 -19.04 -1.25 -5.48
C PHE A 53 -17.82 -2.11 -5.83
N VAL A 54 -17.02 -2.49 -4.83
CA VAL A 54 -15.84 -3.35 -5.00
C VAL A 54 -16.21 -4.70 -5.64
N LEU A 55 -17.30 -5.32 -5.15
CA LEU A 55 -17.76 -6.60 -5.66
C LEU A 55 -18.30 -6.49 -7.10
N VAL A 56 -19.10 -5.47 -7.39
CA VAL A 56 -19.68 -5.21 -8.72
C VAL A 56 -18.59 -4.95 -9.74
N HIS A 57 -17.60 -4.10 -9.41
CA HIS A 57 -16.51 -3.76 -10.30
C HIS A 57 -15.36 -4.78 -10.29
N ARG A 58 -15.51 -5.88 -9.53
CA ARG A 58 -14.51 -6.94 -9.39
C ARG A 58 -13.11 -6.40 -9.05
N ILE A 59 -13.07 -5.41 -8.17
CA ILE A 59 -11.84 -4.80 -7.68
C ILE A 59 -11.19 -5.74 -6.66
N GLN A 60 -9.90 -6.02 -6.83
CA GLN A 60 -9.09 -6.69 -5.83
C GLN A 60 -8.52 -5.62 -4.89
N PRO A 61 -8.93 -5.56 -3.61
CA PRO A 61 -8.45 -4.50 -2.73
C PRO A 61 -7.05 -4.80 -2.18
N GLU A 62 -6.23 -3.75 -2.08
CA GLU A 62 -5.21 -3.67 -1.07
C GLU A 62 -5.83 -3.00 0.15
N ILE A 63 -5.95 -3.75 1.24
CA ILE A 63 -6.71 -3.31 2.42
C ILE A 63 -5.80 -2.51 3.34
N GLY A 64 -6.00 -1.18 3.40
CA GLY A 64 -5.30 -0.29 4.30
C GLY A 64 -5.78 -0.42 5.75
N LEU A 65 -4.85 -0.68 6.67
CA LEU A 65 -5.12 -0.88 8.10
C LEU A 65 -4.71 0.34 8.92
N GLU A 66 -5.13 1.51 8.49
CA GLU A 66 -4.70 2.80 9.01
C GLU A 66 -5.49 3.25 10.25
N GLY A 67 -5.00 4.31 10.90
CA GLY A 67 -5.67 4.99 12.00
C GLY A 67 -5.98 4.05 13.15
N ASP A 68 -7.22 4.11 13.62
CA ASP A 68 -7.71 3.36 14.78
C ASP A 68 -8.37 2.03 14.41
N VAL A 69 -8.43 1.68 13.13
CA VAL A 69 -9.20 0.53 12.66
C VAL A 69 -8.82 -0.78 13.36
N LEU A 70 -7.54 -0.98 13.65
CA LEU A 70 -7.05 -2.16 14.37
C LEU A 70 -7.44 -2.22 15.86
N TYR A 71 -7.95 -1.11 16.42
CA TYR A 71 -8.41 -1.04 17.80
C TYR A 71 -9.93 -1.10 17.92
N ILE A 72 -10.65 -0.55 16.93
CA ILE A 72 -12.11 -0.38 16.99
C ILE A 72 -12.89 -1.38 16.14
N ALA A 73 -12.30 -1.91 15.05
CA ALA A 73 -12.99 -2.91 14.25
C ALA A 73 -12.93 -4.29 14.92
N THR A 74 -14.04 -4.99 14.87
CA THR A 74 -14.19 -6.32 15.45
C THR A 74 -13.72 -7.41 14.49
N ALA A 75 -13.34 -8.56 15.05
CA ALA A 75 -13.03 -9.73 14.22
C ALA A 75 -14.20 -10.20 13.35
N ALA A 76 -15.44 -9.90 13.73
CA ALA A 76 -16.63 -10.21 12.94
C ALA A 76 -16.68 -9.35 11.67
N GLU A 77 -16.45 -8.04 11.78
CA GLU A 77 -16.40 -7.11 10.64
C GLU A 77 -15.32 -7.52 9.63
N TYR A 78 -14.11 -7.86 10.10
CA TYR A 78 -13.06 -8.35 9.21
C TYR A 78 -13.46 -9.64 8.48
N ARG A 79 -14.06 -10.61 9.19
CA ARG A 79 -14.50 -11.88 8.58
C ARG A 79 -15.63 -11.69 7.58
N GLU A 80 -16.54 -10.75 7.80
CA GLU A 80 -17.62 -10.42 6.88
C GLU A 80 -17.07 -9.95 5.53
N VAL A 81 -16.15 -8.97 5.55
CA VAL A 81 -15.49 -8.48 4.34
C VAL A 81 -14.68 -9.60 3.67
N ALA A 82 -13.87 -10.34 4.43
CA ALA A 82 -13.06 -11.43 3.87
C ALA A 82 -13.94 -12.51 3.20
N LYS A 83 -15.07 -12.87 3.83
CA LYS A 83 -16.04 -13.83 3.28
C LYS A 83 -16.68 -13.32 1.98
N ALA A 84 -17.03 -12.04 1.92
CA ALA A 84 -17.63 -11.45 0.71
C ALA A 84 -16.64 -11.44 -0.45
N LEU A 85 -15.37 -11.04 -0.22
CA LEU A 85 -14.31 -11.07 -1.21
C LEU A 85 -14.07 -12.50 -1.72
N ALA A 86 -13.93 -13.47 -0.80
CA ALA A 86 -13.71 -14.86 -1.14
C ALA A 86 -14.89 -15.45 -1.95
N ALA A 87 -16.15 -15.16 -1.58
CA ALA A 87 -17.34 -15.60 -2.30
C ALA A 87 -17.40 -15.04 -3.73
N ALA A 88 -16.85 -13.83 -3.94
CA ALA A 88 -16.73 -13.22 -5.27
C ALA A 88 -15.49 -13.71 -6.05
N GLY A 89 -14.62 -14.54 -5.46
CA GLY A 89 -13.37 -14.98 -6.06
C GLY A 89 -12.36 -13.82 -6.23
N LEU A 90 -12.42 -12.83 -5.35
CA LEU A 90 -11.49 -11.71 -5.31
C LEU A 90 -10.37 -11.98 -4.32
N ARG A 91 -9.15 -11.66 -4.71
CA ARG A 91 -7.97 -11.72 -3.85
C ARG A 91 -7.76 -10.35 -3.19
N CYS A 92 -6.95 -10.30 -2.15
CA CYS A 92 -6.53 -9.05 -1.53
C CYS A 92 -5.05 -9.08 -1.14
N THR A 93 -4.49 -7.90 -0.92
CA THR A 93 -3.26 -7.67 -0.17
C THR A 93 -3.60 -6.88 1.09
N LEU A 94 -2.71 -6.82 2.05
CA LEU A 94 -2.84 -5.96 3.22
C LEU A 94 -1.77 -4.87 3.16
N HIS A 95 -2.14 -3.64 3.51
CA HIS A 95 -1.20 -2.58 3.80
C HIS A 95 -1.21 -2.32 5.32
N ALA A 96 -0.08 -2.59 5.97
CA ALA A 96 0.05 -2.42 7.41
C ALA A 96 -0.01 -0.93 7.81
N PRO A 97 -0.39 -0.59 9.04
CA PRO A 97 -0.36 0.79 9.50
C PRO A 97 1.08 1.31 9.52
N PHE A 98 1.24 2.60 9.22
CA PHE A 98 2.55 3.24 9.14
C PHE A 98 2.63 4.57 9.90
N PHE A 99 1.52 5.33 9.99
CA PHE A 99 1.49 6.61 10.70
C PHE A 99 1.93 6.46 12.15
N ASP A 100 2.86 7.32 12.59
CA ASP A 100 3.44 7.38 13.93
C ASP A 100 4.16 6.09 14.37
N LEU A 101 4.43 5.15 13.46
CA LEU A 101 5.14 3.92 13.75
C LEU A 101 6.62 4.04 13.38
N SER A 102 7.47 3.45 14.19
CA SER A 102 8.91 3.43 13.97
C SER A 102 9.48 2.03 14.29
N PRO A 103 9.59 1.14 13.29
CA PRO A 103 10.08 -0.22 13.49
C PRO A 103 11.51 -0.30 14.03
N GLY A 104 12.32 0.74 13.80
CA GLY A 104 13.67 0.89 14.33
C GLY A 104 13.78 1.87 15.50
N ALA A 105 12.69 2.19 16.21
CA ALA A 105 12.70 3.13 17.33
C ALA A 105 13.71 2.70 18.41
N LEU A 106 14.46 3.69 18.91
CA LEU A 106 15.40 3.48 20.01
C LEU A 106 14.74 3.71 21.38
N ASP A 107 13.59 4.38 21.41
CA ASP A 107 12.75 4.48 22.61
C ASP A 107 11.94 3.20 22.78
N VAL A 108 12.02 2.59 23.96
CA VAL A 108 11.41 1.27 24.24
C VAL A 108 9.88 1.30 24.19
N ASN A 109 9.26 2.43 24.54
CA ASN A 109 7.80 2.55 24.55
C ASN A 109 7.26 2.75 23.12
N ILE A 110 7.93 3.58 22.31
CA ILE A 110 7.58 3.76 20.90
C ILE A 110 7.75 2.45 20.15
N LEU A 111 8.86 1.73 20.38
CA LEU A 111 9.10 0.43 19.77
C LEU A 111 8.03 -0.59 20.15
N ALA A 112 7.67 -0.66 21.44
CA ALA A 112 6.63 -1.57 21.93
C ALA A 112 5.26 -1.26 21.30
N ALA A 113 4.88 0.02 21.24
CA ALA A 113 3.64 0.45 20.60
C ALA A 113 3.63 0.12 19.09
N THR A 114 4.75 0.35 18.40
CA THR A 114 4.91 0.01 16.98
C THR A 114 4.75 -1.49 16.74
N ARG A 115 5.49 -2.32 17.47
CA ARG A 115 5.41 -3.78 17.34
C ARG A 115 4.03 -4.33 17.67
N TYR A 116 3.38 -3.78 18.71
CA TYR A 116 2.02 -4.15 19.07
C TYR A 116 1.02 -3.87 17.94
N LYS A 117 1.08 -2.67 17.33
CA LYS A 117 0.16 -2.28 16.27
C LYS A 117 0.42 -3.07 14.99
N LEU A 118 1.68 -3.27 14.61
CA LEU A 118 2.05 -4.12 13.47
C LEU A 118 1.63 -5.58 13.70
N GLY A 119 1.83 -6.11 14.90
CA GLY A 119 1.39 -7.47 15.26
C GLY A 119 -0.11 -7.67 15.06
N LYS A 120 -0.95 -6.68 15.44
CA LYS A 120 -2.40 -6.71 15.17
C LYS A 120 -2.73 -6.78 13.67
N ALA A 121 -1.99 -6.07 12.83
CA ALA A 121 -2.17 -6.15 11.38
C ALA A 121 -1.83 -7.56 10.86
N PHE A 122 -0.74 -8.15 11.35
CA PHE A 122 -0.33 -9.51 10.97
C PHE A 122 -1.28 -10.60 11.47
N ASP A 123 -1.99 -10.39 12.58
CA ASP A 123 -3.05 -11.30 13.03
C ASP A 123 -4.20 -11.43 12.01
N LEU A 124 -4.42 -10.42 11.17
CA LEU A 124 -5.44 -10.44 10.13
C LEU A 124 -5.07 -11.30 8.92
N ILE A 125 -3.82 -11.73 8.78
CA ILE A 125 -3.39 -12.70 7.76
C ILE A 125 -4.27 -13.96 7.79
N LYS A 126 -4.61 -14.44 9.00
CA LYS A 126 -5.46 -15.63 9.20
C LYS A 126 -6.89 -15.43 8.70
N ILE A 127 -7.37 -14.19 8.67
CA ILE A 127 -8.74 -13.85 8.27
C ILE A 127 -8.80 -13.62 6.77
N PHE A 128 -7.91 -12.78 6.23
CA PHE A 128 -7.97 -12.36 4.82
C PHE A 128 -7.21 -13.29 3.89
N GLN A 129 -6.25 -14.07 4.39
CA GLN A 129 -5.35 -14.89 3.57
C GLN A 129 -4.78 -14.09 2.38
N PRO A 130 -4.16 -12.93 2.64
CA PRO A 130 -3.72 -12.02 1.60
C PRO A 130 -2.58 -12.61 0.79
N ILE A 131 -2.37 -12.07 -0.42
CA ILE A 131 -1.24 -12.47 -1.27
C ILE A 131 0.07 -11.86 -0.78
N SER A 132 0.02 -10.69 -0.13
CA SER A 132 1.17 -10.02 0.49
C SER A 132 0.72 -9.12 1.63
N VAL A 133 1.68 -8.72 2.47
CA VAL A 133 1.52 -7.63 3.45
C VAL A 133 2.58 -6.59 3.18
N VAL A 134 2.17 -5.37 2.85
CA VAL A 134 3.05 -4.22 2.63
C VAL A 134 3.28 -3.49 3.94
N CYS A 135 4.52 -3.10 4.20
CA CYS A 135 4.94 -2.34 5.37
C CYS A 135 6.00 -1.31 4.95
N HIS A 136 5.91 -0.10 5.48
CA HIS A 136 6.94 0.91 5.29
C HIS A 136 8.21 0.58 6.09
N LEU A 137 9.38 0.69 5.46
CA LEU A 137 10.66 0.52 6.16
C LEU A 137 10.90 1.66 7.18
N ASN A 138 10.47 2.86 6.85
CA ASN A 138 10.47 4.05 7.72
C ASN A 138 11.88 4.48 8.18
N TYR A 139 12.87 4.45 7.30
CA TYR A 139 14.16 5.08 7.55
C TYR A 139 14.18 6.51 7.01
N GLU A 140 14.56 7.44 7.86
CA GLU A 140 14.79 8.83 7.50
C GLU A 140 16.24 9.23 7.83
N GLU A 141 17.04 9.57 6.81
CA GLU A 141 18.44 9.93 6.96
C GLU A 141 18.66 11.05 8.00
N ASN A 142 17.88 12.12 7.91
CA ASN A 142 18.00 13.28 8.78
C ASN A 142 17.65 12.98 10.25
N LYS A 143 16.86 11.93 10.50
CA LYS A 143 16.39 11.54 11.83
C LYS A 143 17.24 10.41 12.43
N HIS A 144 17.61 9.44 11.62
CA HIS A 144 18.21 8.20 12.07
C HIS A 144 19.72 8.09 11.76
N GLY A 145 20.25 8.90 10.82
CA GLY A 145 21.60 8.73 10.28
C GLY A 145 22.72 8.74 11.32
N TYR A 146 22.64 9.57 12.37
CA TYR A 146 23.64 9.60 13.46
C TYR A 146 23.57 8.36 14.39
N LYS A 147 22.51 7.54 14.27
CA LYS A 147 22.27 6.30 15.00
C LYS A 147 21.88 5.15 14.06
N GLU A 148 22.35 5.20 12.81
CA GLU A 148 21.95 4.25 11.76
C GLU A 148 22.11 2.79 12.20
N ALA A 149 23.24 2.42 12.81
CA ALA A 149 23.49 1.04 13.22
C ALA A 149 22.53 0.57 14.31
N ASP A 150 22.23 1.41 15.30
CA ASP A 150 21.28 1.07 16.37
C ASP A 150 19.87 0.94 15.81
N TRP A 151 19.47 1.90 14.96
CA TRP A 151 18.18 1.86 14.26
C TRP A 151 18.04 0.60 13.41
N PHE A 152 19.06 0.29 12.62
CA PHE A 152 19.05 -0.88 11.73
C PHE A 152 18.88 -2.19 12.51
N ASN A 153 19.64 -2.38 13.58
CA ASN A 153 19.57 -3.61 14.41
C ASN A 153 18.19 -3.76 15.07
N THR A 154 17.62 -2.66 15.56
CA THR A 154 16.27 -2.64 16.16
C THR A 154 15.21 -2.95 15.11
N SER A 155 15.28 -2.30 13.95
CA SER A 155 14.39 -2.50 12.81
C SER A 155 14.46 -3.94 12.29
N LEU A 156 15.68 -4.47 12.11
CA LEU A 156 15.90 -5.86 11.69
C LEU A 156 15.25 -6.86 12.64
N THR A 157 15.32 -6.61 13.94
CA THR A 157 14.67 -7.45 14.95
C THR A 157 13.15 -7.43 14.78
N THR A 158 12.58 -6.25 14.61
CA THR A 158 11.14 -6.08 14.38
C THR A 158 10.68 -6.81 13.12
N TRP A 159 11.41 -6.65 12.01
CA TRP A 159 11.05 -7.33 10.76
C TRP A 159 11.21 -8.85 10.82
N ARG A 160 12.22 -9.36 11.54
CA ARG A 160 12.37 -10.81 11.75
C ARG A 160 11.20 -11.40 12.52
N GLU A 161 10.73 -10.74 13.57
CA GLU A 161 9.57 -11.19 14.35
C GLU A 161 8.31 -11.27 13.48
N LEU A 162 8.03 -10.25 12.68
CA LEU A 162 6.88 -10.20 11.78
C LEU A 162 7.02 -11.18 10.61
N LEU A 163 8.23 -11.34 10.07
CA LEU A 163 8.51 -12.27 8.98
C LEU A 163 8.27 -13.73 9.39
N ILE A 164 8.52 -14.11 10.66
CA ILE A 164 8.17 -15.44 11.18
C ILE A 164 6.67 -15.69 11.03
N ILE A 165 5.84 -14.72 11.37
CA ILE A 165 4.38 -14.83 11.24
C ILE A 165 3.98 -14.93 9.76
N ALA A 166 4.48 -14.05 8.92
CA ALA A 166 4.18 -14.02 7.49
C ALA A 166 4.59 -15.33 6.79
N ALA A 167 5.82 -15.81 7.04
CA ALA A 167 6.35 -17.03 6.45
C ALA A 167 5.58 -18.29 6.90
N ALA A 168 5.11 -18.35 8.16
CA ALA A 168 4.28 -19.44 8.65
C ALA A 168 2.95 -19.55 7.89
N HIS A 169 2.47 -18.46 7.30
CA HIS A 169 1.29 -18.41 6.44
C HIS A 169 1.62 -18.40 4.95
N GLN A 170 2.90 -18.50 4.56
CA GLN A 170 3.37 -18.40 3.18
C GLN A 170 2.99 -17.07 2.50
N VAL A 171 2.90 -15.99 3.28
CA VAL A 171 2.57 -14.64 2.80
C VAL A 171 3.85 -13.80 2.78
N PRO A 172 4.25 -13.23 1.63
CA PRO A 172 5.38 -12.33 1.57
C PRO A 172 5.14 -11.03 2.37
N LEU A 173 6.15 -10.63 3.12
CA LEU A 173 6.31 -9.30 3.71
C LEU A 173 7.00 -8.41 2.68
N MET A 174 6.33 -7.37 2.21
CA MET A 174 6.86 -6.37 1.28
C MET A 174 7.35 -5.16 2.07
N LEU A 175 8.64 -4.85 2.02
CA LEU A 175 9.19 -3.61 2.58
C LEU A 175 9.14 -2.52 1.51
N GLU A 176 8.36 -1.51 1.78
CA GLU A 176 8.11 -0.39 0.88
C GLU A 176 9.03 0.79 1.20
N ASN A 177 9.51 1.47 0.15
CA ASN A 177 10.23 2.73 0.28
C ASN A 177 9.27 3.89 0.56
N THR A 178 9.70 4.79 1.44
CA THR A 178 8.99 6.03 1.78
C THR A 178 9.94 7.22 1.70
N TYR A 179 10.64 7.51 2.81
CA TYR A 179 11.51 8.68 2.96
C TYR A 179 12.99 8.37 2.71
N GLU A 180 13.32 7.15 2.33
CA GLU A 180 14.68 6.74 2.05
C GLU A 180 15.22 7.49 0.82
N ALA A 181 16.42 8.07 0.98
CA ALA A 181 17.07 8.84 -0.07
C ALA A 181 17.50 7.99 -1.28
N GLY A 182 17.61 6.66 -1.11
CA GLY A 182 18.03 5.70 -2.12
C GLY A 182 17.91 4.25 -1.63
N PRO A 183 18.24 3.26 -2.47
CA PRO A 183 17.93 1.85 -2.23
C PRO A 183 18.73 1.17 -1.11
N GLY A 184 19.84 1.80 -0.64
CA GLY A 184 20.83 1.13 0.21
C GLY A 184 20.30 0.56 1.53
N GLN A 185 19.33 1.20 2.17
CA GLN A 185 18.75 0.68 3.42
C GLN A 185 17.87 -0.55 3.18
N HIS A 186 17.11 -0.56 2.08
CA HIS A 186 16.33 -1.73 1.67
C HIS A 186 17.23 -2.89 1.30
N GLU A 187 18.27 -2.65 0.52
CA GLU A 187 19.25 -3.68 0.13
C GLU A 187 19.89 -4.33 1.36
N LYS A 188 20.40 -3.53 2.30
CA LYS A 188 20.98 -4.02 3.56
C LYS A 188 19.95 -4.83 4.37
N MET A 189 18.71 -4.34 4.49
CA MET A 189 17.65 -4.98 5.28
C MET A 189 17.22 -6.30 4.66
N LEU A 190 16.93 -6.35 3.38
CA LEU A 190 16.49 -7.54 2.67
C LEU A 190 17.58 -8.62 2.64
N ALA A 191 18.84 -8.21 2.44
CA ALA A 191 19.99 -9.12 2.54
C ALA A 191 20.15 -9.72 3.94
N ALA A 192 19.96 -8.90 5.01
CA ALA A 192 20.06 -9.36 6.39
C ALA A 192 18.87 -10.23 6.84
N LEU A 193 17.68 -10.03 6.28
CA LEU A 193 16.51 -10.88 6.49
C LEU A 193 16.68 -12.24 5.81
N ASN A 194 17.34 -12.29 4.66
CA ASN A 194 17.71 -13.48 3.91
C ASN A 194 16.59 -14.54 3.84
N SER A 195 15.42 -14.13 3.38
CA SER A 195 14.23 -14.99 3.32
C SER A 195 13.49 -14.81 1.97
N PRO A 196 12.95 -15.88 1.38
CA PRO A 196 12.13 -15.77 0.18
C PRO A 196 10.81 -15.01 0.43
N TYR A 197 10.41 -14.89 1.69
CA TYR A 197 9.21 -14.13 2.10
C TYR A 197 9.52 -12.67 2.45
N ALA A 198 10.77 -12.23 2.47
CA ALA A 198 11.15 -10.81 2.59
C ALA A 198 11.35 -10.25 1.18
N ARG A 199 10.48 -9.35 0.76
CA ARG A 199 10.44 -8.80 -0.59
C ARG A 199 10.41 -7.29 -0.55
N PHE A 200 10.60 -6.66 -1.70
CA PHE A 200 10.57 -5.22 -1.89
C PHE A 200 9.26 -4.79 -2.56
N CYS A 201 8.64 -3.74 -2.06
CA CYS A 201 7.62 -2.96 -2.74
C CYS A 201 8.23 -1.64 -3.19
N LEU A 202 8.25 -1.39 -4.50
CA LEU A 202 8.64 -0.09 -5.02
C LEU A 202 7.40 0.79 -5.14
N ASP A 203 7.33 1.82 -4.30
CA ASP A 203 6.43 2.94 -4.50
C ASP A 203 7.10 4.01 -5.37
N VAL A 204 6.53 4.21 -6.56
CA VAL A 204 7.11 5.10 -7.57
C VAL A 204 6.85 6.58 -7.27
N GLY A 205 5.74 6.87 -6.60
CA GLY A 205 5.40 8.22 -6.18
C GLY A 205 6.28 8.68 -5.03
N HIS A 206 6.57 7.81 -4.07
CA HIS A 206 7.53 8.09 -3.00
C HIS A 206 8.95 8.32 -3.54
N VAL A 207 9.38 7.55 -4.55
CA VAL A 207 10.66 7.83 -5.22
C VAL A 207 10.66 9.23 -5.81
N SER A 208 9.59 9.63 -6.49
CA SER A 208 9.51 10.95 -7.11
C SER A 208 9.46 12.09 -6.09
N ALA A 209 8.75 11.90 -4.97
CA ALA A 209 8.51 12.95 -3.98
C ALA A 209 9.66 13.09 -2.96
N PHE A 210 10.33 12.00 -2.57
CA PHE A 210 11.20 11.99 -1.40
C PHE A 210 12.62 11.52 -1.67
N ALA A 211 12.86 10.67 -2.69
CA ALA A 211 14.18 10.14 -2.94
C ALA A 211 15.12 11.17 -3.58
N LYS A 212 16.43 11.00 -3.40
CA LYS A 212 17.48 11.76 -4.10
C LYS A 212 17.90 11.09 -5.41
N ASN A 213 17.50 9.85 -5.61
CA ASN A 213 17.84 9.00 -6.75
C ASN A 213 16.59 8.73 -7.56
N HIS A 214 16.78 8.45 -8.86
CA HIS A 214 15.69 8.06 -9.75
C HIS A 214 15.38 6.57 -9.61
N TRP A 215 14.19 6.12 -10.10
CA TRP A 215 13.80 4.71 -10.06
C TRP A 215 14.80 3.77 -10.77
N GLN A 216 15.57 4.28 -11.73
CA GLN A 216 16.65 3.57 -12.42
C GLN A 216 17.82 3.17 -11.52
N ASP A 217 17.97 3.82 -10.38
CA ASP A 217 18.96 3.44 -9.36
C ASP A 217 18.37 2.40 -8.38
N TRP A 218 17.07 2.46 -8.14
CA TRP A 218 16.37 1.57 -7.21
C TRP A 218 16.18 0.16 -7.78
N LEU A 219 15.67 0.05 -9.01
CA LEU A 219 15.31 -1.25 -9.58
C LEU A 219 16.51 -2.16 -9.83
N PRO A 220 17.64 -1.73 -10.43
CA PRO A 220 18.80 -2.61 -10.59
C PRO A 220 19.35 -3.13 -9.26
N ALA A 221 19.32 -2.31 -8.19
CA ALA A 221 19.80 -2.71 -6.87
C ALA A 221 18.86 -3.71 -6.19
N LEU A 222 17.54 -3.55 -6.36
CA LEU A 222 16.52 -4.28 -5.61
C LEU A 222 15.71 -5.29 -6.47
N ALA A 223 16.01 -5.42 -7.76
CA ALA A 223 15.34 -6.37 -8.65
C ALA A 223 15.26 -7.81 -8.11
N PRO A 224 16.29 -8.37 -7.45
CA PRO A 224 16.20 -9.74 -6.89
C PRO A 224 15.10 -9.90 -5.83
N TRP A 225 14.72 -8.82 -5.16
CA TRP A 225 13.69 -8.81 -4.12
C TRP A 225 12.36 -8.22 -4.57
N LEU A 226 12.28 -7.62 -5.77
CA LEU A 226 11.06 -6.96 -6.23
C LEU A 226 9.87 -7.92 -6.20
N GLY A 227 8.85 -7.56 -5.43
CA GLY A 227 7.63 -8.35 -5.26
C GLY A 227 6.36 -7.59 -5.59
N GLN A 228 6.38 -6.28 -5.40
CA GLN A 228 5.20 -5.42 -5.60
C GLN A 228 5.58 -4.03 -6.07
N LEU A 229 4.67 -3.35 -6.75
CA LEU A 229 4.74 -1.95 -7.13
C LEU A 229 3.51 -1.22 -6.57
N HIS A 230 3.71 -0.04 -6.01
CA HIS A 230 2.67 0.95 -5.81
C HIS A 230 2.76 2.01 -6.89
N LEU A 231 1.66 2.24 -7.59
CA LEU A 231 1.61 3.12 -8.75
C LEU A 231 0.62 4.27 -8.52
N HIS A 232 1.16 5.43 -8.39
CA HIS A 232 0.49 6.73 -8.44
C HIS A 232 1.47 7.77 -8.97
N ASP A 233 1.00 8.95 -9.31
CA ASP A 233 1.84 9.98 -9.91
C ASP A 233 1.89 11.23 -9.01
N ASN A 234 2.90 12.06 -9.21
CA ASN A 234 3.05 13.37 -8.60
C ASN A 234 3.98 14.27 -9.42
N GLN A 235 4.14 15.53 -8.99
CA GLN A 235 5.00 16.50 -9.67
C GLN A 235 6.46 16.51 -9.14
N GLY A 236 6.82 15.58 -8.24
CA GLY A 236 8.14 15.53 -7.61
C GLY A 236 8.31 16.50 -6.43
N ASP A 237 7.23 17.09 -5.95
CA ASP A 237 7.22 18.05 -4.84
C ASP A 237 6.60 17.50 -3.56
N ARG A 238 5.66 16.60 -3.70
CA ARG A 238 4.94 15.95 -2.61
C ARG A 238 4.24 14.68 -3.09
N ASP A 239 3.87 13.86 -2.16
CA ASP A 239 3.11 12.64 -2.38
C ASP A 239 1.62 12.96 -2.65
N ALA A 240 1.31 13.25 -3.92
CA ALA A 240 0.01 13.80 -4.32
C ALA A 240 -1.00 12.75 -4.80
N HIS A 241 -0.59 11.50 -4.97
CA HIS A 241 -1.43 10.39 -5.46
C HIS A 241 -2.28 10.73 -6.71
N LEU A 242 -1.69 11.46 -7.66
CA LEU A 242 -2.33 11.76 -8.94
C LEU A 242 -2.53 10.47 -9.75
N ALA A 243 -3.51 10.47 -10.64
CA ALA A 243 -3.67 9.38 -11.60
C ALA A 243 -2.42 9.23 -12.48
N ILE A 244 -2.12 7.99 -12.88
CA ILE A 244 -1.00 7.63 -13.74
C ILE A 244 -0.98 8.51 -15.00
N GLY A 245 0.17 9.17 -15.22
CA GLY A 245 0.39 10.09 -16.35
C GLY A 245 -0.15 11.51 -16.15
N ARG A 246 -0.58 11.88 -14.95
CA ARG A 246 -0.95 13.27 -14.58
C ARG A 246 0.16 14.02 -13.86
N GLY A 247 1.25 13.36 -13.52
CA GLY A 247 2.46 13.91 -12.93
C GLY A 247 3.66 13.84 -13.86
N GLY A 248 4.84 13.62 -13.29
CA GLY A 248 6.11 13.60 -14.00
C GLY A 248 6.83 12.26 -14.03
N PHE A 249 6.27 11.18 -13.47
CA PHE A 249 6.95 9.88 -13.41
C PHE A 249 7.01 9.17 -14.78
N ASP A 250 8.15 8.56 -15.09
CA ASP A 250 8.37 7.81 -16.35
C ASP A 250 7.83 6.38 -16.27
N PHE A 251 6.51 6.22 -16.30
CA PHE A 251 5.86 4.90 -16.34
C PHE A 251 6.26 4.07 -17.57
N SER A 252 6.42 4.72 -18.73
CA SER A 252 6.79 4.01 -19.95
C SER A 252 8.18 3.40 -19.86
N GLY A 253 9.13 4.12 -19.29
CA GLY A 253 10.48 3.60 -19.02
C GLY A 253 10.47 2.46 -18.01
N LEU A 254 9.73 2.62 -16.91
CA LEU A 254 9.55 1.59 -15.89
C LEU A 254 9.00 0.29 -16.49
N PHE A 255 7.87 0.35 -17.20
CA PHE A 255 7.21 -0.83 -17.76
C PHE A 255 8.06 -1.52 -18.80
N ARG A 256 8.78 -0.77 -19.62
CA ARG A 256 9.76 -1.32 -20.57
C ARG A 256 10.87 -2.06 -19.82
N TYR A 257 11.46 -1.48 -18.78
CA TYR A 257 12.49 -2.11 -17.97
C TYR A 257 12.00 -3.43 -17.36
N LEU A 258 10.82 -3.45 -16.73
CA LEU A 258 10.24 -4.66 -16.15
C LEU A 258 10.08 -5.77 -17.21
N LYS A 259 9.60 -5.42 -18.38
CA LYS A 259 9.44 -6.35 -19.50
C LYS A 259 10.78 -6.90 -19.99
N GLU A 260 11.77 -6.04 -20.18
CA GLU A 260 13.13 -6.42 -20.63
C GLU A 260 13.83 -7.32 -19.61
N GLN A 261 13.61 -7.10 -18.32
CA GLN A 261 14.19 -7.91 -17.23
C GLN A 261 13.34 -9.14 -16.88
N GLY A 262 12.18 -9.33 -17.49
CA GLY A 262 11.26 -10.44 -17.19
C GLY A 262 10.66 -10.38 -15.77
N LEU A 263 10.59 -9.19 -15.18
CA LEU A 263 10.04 -8.99 -13.82
C LEU A 263 8.53 -8.86 -13.86
N GLN A 264 7.84 -9.58 -12.97
CA GLN A 264 6.38 -9.60 -12.87
C GLN A 264 5.93 -9.37 -11.42
N PRO A 265 6.15 -8.17 -10.86
CA PRO A 265 5.69 -7.85 -9.52
C PRO A 265 4.15 -7.77 -9.46
N LEU A 266 3.59 -7.90 -8.25
CA LEU A 266 2.23 -7.47 -7.99
C LEU A 266 2.13 -5.97 -8.25
N VAL A 267 0.95 -5.50 -8.63
CA VAL A 267 0.70 -4.08 -8.90
C VAL A 267 -0.45 -3.61 -8.05
N THR A 268 -0.27 -2.53 -7.30
CA THR A 268 -1.32 -1.80 -6.61
C THR A 268 -1.42 -0.39 -7.17
N LEU A 269 -2.64 0.06 -7.45
CA LEU A 269 -2.93 1.47 -7.73
C LEU A 269 -3.37 2.15 -6.44
N GLU A 270 -2.94 3.38 -6.24
CA GLU A 270 -3.26 4.16 -5.04
C GLU A 270 -4.01 5.47 -5.34
N PRO A 271 -5.23 5.37 -5.87
CA PRO A 271 -6.03 6.55 -6.18
C PRO A 271 -6.68 7.12 -4.92
N HIS A 272 -6.64 8.43 -4.72
CA HIS A 272 -7.41 9.10 -3.68
C HIS A 272 -8.89 9.29 -4.03
N THR A 273 -9.21 9.39 -5.32
CA THR A 273 -10.58 9.58 -5.82
C THR A 273 -10.98 8.49 -6.81
N GLU A 274 -12.30 8.34 -7.02
CA GLU A 274 -12.82 7.44 -8.05
C GLU A 274 -12.40 7.88 -9.46
N ASP A 275 -12.37 9.18 -9.72
CA ASP A 275 -11.91 9.74 -11.00
C ASP A 275 -10.45 9.40 -11.29
N ASP A 276 -9.58 9.43 -10.26
CA ASP A 276 -8.17 9.04 -10.42
C ASP A 276 -8.02 7.53 -10.63
N LEU A 277 -8.88 6.71 -10.01
CA LEU A 277 -8.93 5.28 -10.29
C LEU A 277 -9.22 5.01 -11.77
N TRP A 278 -10.32 5.56 -12.29
CA TRP A 278 -10.70 5.34 -13.69
C TRP A 278 -9.69 5.91 -14.67
N ALA A 279 -9.08 7.05 -14.35
CA ALA A 279 -8.02 7.65 -15.16
C ALA A 279 -6.75 6.78 -15.17
N SER A 280 -6.35 6.21 -14.04
CA SER A 280 -5.20 5.31 -13.92
C SER A 280 -5.42 4.01 -14.68
N LEU A 281 -6.60 3.39 -14.56
CA LEU A 281 -6.96 2.20 -15.33
C LEU A 281 -6.93 2.46 -16.84
N ALA A 282 -7.46 3.60 -17.28
CA ALA A 282 -7.40 4.00 -18.68
C ALA A 282 -5.96 4.27 -19.17
N ALA A 283 -5.07 4.75 -18.29
CA ALA A 283 -3.67 4.95 -18.63
C ALA A 283 -2.94 3.61 -18.79
N LEU A 284 -3.14 2.66 -17.87
CA LEU A 284 -2.56 1.33 -17.95
C LEU A 284 -3.04 0.55 -19.19
N ASP A 285 -4.32 0.70 -19.56
CA ASP A 285 -4.89 0.13 -20.78
C ASP A 285 -4.15 0.63 -22.03
N ARG A 286 -3.98 1.95 -22.14
CA ARG A 286 -3.24 2.56 -23.25
C ARG A 286 -1.77 2.17 -23.31
N MET A 287 -1.15 1.91 -22.17
CA MET A 287 0.26 1.51 -22.06
C MET A 287 0.46 0.00 -22.26
N GLU A 288 -0.61 -0.80 -22.38
CA GLU A 288 -0.59 -2.25 -22.55
C GLU A 288 0.28 -2.98 -21.50
N PHE A 289 0.38 -2.41 -20.29
CA PHE A 289 1.29 -2.96 -19.25
C PHE A 289 0.75 -4.22 -18.61
N LEU A 290 -0.55 -4.27 -18.34
CA LEU A 290 -1.25 -5.42 -17.73
C LEU A 290 -2.18 -6.13 -18.74
N GLY A 291 -2.00 -5.86 -20.02
CA GLY A 291 -2.80 -6.42 -21.11
C GLY A 291 -2.44 -7.85 -21.51
#